data_69fa00d9ddaccb5ca610b452ccf82234
#
_entry.id   69fa00d9ddaccb5ca610b452ccf82234
#
_cell.length_a   1.000
_cell.length_b   1.000
_cell.length_c   1.000
_cell.angle_alpha   90.00
_cell.angle_beta   90.00
_cell.angle_gamma   90.00
#
_symmetry.space_group_name_H-M   'P 1'
#
loop_
_entity.id
_entity.type
_entity.pdbx_description
1 polymer ?
#
loop_
_entity_poly.entity_id
_entity_poly.type
_entity_poly.pdbx_seq_one_letter_code
_entity_poly.pdbx_strand_id
1 'polypeptide(L)'
;MLKIIDTSPIGLQGERLHMSSMLLSALKAHEIMQDNASSNIANMNTPGYRALRTSFTLSQDDSVDVTTIRSDDPAPLEMEGTVQSSVDPAREFVDMIRARSGFEAVLNAISTREKMLDSLMDVLDRE
;
A
#
# COMPACT_ATOMS: atom_id res chain seq x y z
N MET A 1 -2.25 15.11 25.11
CA MET A 1 -0.95 15.78 25.29
C MET A 1 -0.60 16.45 23.97
N LEU A 2 -0.58 17.78 23.92
CA LEU A 2 -0.21 18.54 22.71
C LEU A 2 1.28 18.34 22.44
N LYS A 3 1.61 17.72 21.30
CA LYS A 3 2.97 17.69 20.78
C LYS A 3 3.36 19.12 20.45
N ILE A 4 4.38 19.68 21.12
CA ILE A 4 4.94 20.98 20.78
C ILE A 4 5.55 20.82 19.40
N ILE A 5 5.01 21.56 18.40
CA ILE A 5 5.58 21.58 17.05
C ILE A 5 6.89 22.34 17.14
N ASP A 6 8.01 21.68 16.97
CA ASP A 6 9.32 22.29 16.84
C ASP A 6 9.38 23.00 15.47
N THR A 7 9.24 24.32 15.49
CA THR A 7 9.29 25.19 14.30
C THR A 7 10.71 25.55 13.88
N SER A 8 11.74 24.93 14.48
CA SER A 8 13.11 25.13 14.03
C SER A 8 13.31 24.59 12.60
N PRO A 9 14.22 25.17 11.80
CA PRO A 9 14.49 24.67 10.44
C PRO A 9 14.88 23.20 10.40
N ILE A 10 15.50 22.68 11.46
CA ILE A 10 15.88 21.28 11.62
C ILE A 10 14.65 20.43 11.94
N GLY A 11 13.72 20.91 12.78
CA GLY A 11 12.48 20.22 13.10
C GLY A 11 11.57 20.06 11.88
N LEU A 12 11.43 21.11 11.06
CA LEU A 12 10.66 21.08 9.82
C LEU A 12 11.24 20.12 8.78
N GLN A 13 12.56 19.97 8.71
CA GLN A 13 13.20 18.98 7.82
C GLN A 13 12.95 17.56 8.31
N GLY A 14 12.97 17.31 9.60
CA GLY A 14 12.65 16.00 10.18
C GLY A 14 11.23 15.57 9.86
N GLU A 15 10.24 16.44 10.04
CA GLU A 15 8.83 16.16 9.71
C GLU A 15 8.61 15.93 8.21
N ARG A 16 9.31 16.67 7.34
CA ARG A 16 9.27 16.48 5.88
C ARG A 16 9.79 15.11 5.46
N LEU A 17 10.89 14.66 6.04
CA LEU A 17 11.48 13.35 5.77
C LEU A 17 10.56 12.23 6.28
N HIS A 18 10.03 12.38 7.49
CA HIS A 18 9.11 11.43 8.08
C HIS A 18 7.83 11.24 7.24
N MET A 19 7.19 12.32 6.84
CA MET A 19 6.00 12.27 5.99
C MET A 19 6.31 11.69 4.60
N SER A 20 7.49 11.95 4.05
CA SER A 20 7.92 11.36 2.78
C SER A 20 8.11 9.85 2.90
N SER A 21 8.68 9.35 4.00
CA SER A 21 8.83 7.91 4.26
C SER A 21 7.49 7.21 4.41
N MET A 22 6.51 7.84 5.09
CA MET A 22 5.13 7.33 5.17
C MET A 22 4.49 7.15 3.79
N LEU A 23 4.56 8.18 2.95
CA LEU A 23 3.96 8.13 1.61
C LEU A 23 4.63 7.08 0.72
N LEU A 24 5.96 6.94 0.81
CA LEU A 24 6.69 5.91 0.07
C LEU A 24 6.34 4.50 0.56
N SER A 25 6.20 4.28 1.88
CA SER A 25 5.77 2.99 2.43
C SER A 25 4.35 2.64 1.98
N ALA A 26 3.43 3.62 1.92
CA ALA A 26 2.08 3.42 1.40
C ALA A 26 2.07 3.07 -0.09
N LEU A 27 2.88 3.71 -0.93
CA LEU A 27 3.04 3.33 -2.34
C LEU A 27 3.52 1.89 -2.47
N LYS A 28 4.55 1.53 -1.70
CA LYS A 28 5.09 0.16 -1.70
C LYS A 28 4.07 -0.87 -1.24
N ALA A 29 3.24 -0.53 -0.26
CA ALA A 29 2.17 -1.38 0.22
C ALA A 29 1.15 -1.71 -0.90
N HIS A 30 0.72 -0.71 -1.65
CA HIS A 30 -0.20 -0.90 -2.77
C HIS A 30 0.44 -1.65 -3.94
N GLU A 31 1.73 -1.44 -4.21
CA GLU A 31 2.48 -2.22 -5.20
C GLU A 31 2.49 -3.72 -4.83
N ILE A 32 2.84 -4.06 -3.59
CA ILE A 32 2.85 -5.45 -3.10
C ILE A 32 1.45 -6.08 -3.20
N MET A 33 0.40 -5.33 -2.88
CA MET A 33 -0.98 -5.81 -3.02
C MET A 33 -1.31 -6.13 -4.48
N GLN A 34 -0.89 -5.27 -5.42
CA GLN A 34 -1.07 -5.48 -6.85
C GLN A 34 -0.32 -6.72 -7.35
N ASP A 35 0.94 -6.89 -6.92
CA ASP A 35 1.78 -8.03 -7.28
C ASP A 35 1.19 -9.35 -6.77
N ASN A 36 0.73 -9.38 -5.53
CA ASN A 36 0.09 -10.55 -4.94
C ASN A 36 -1.19 -10.94 -5.67
N ALA A 37 -2.07 -9.98 -5.97
CA ALA A 37 -3.30 -10.23 -6.71
C ALA A 37 -3.00 -10.71 -8.14
N SER A 38 -2.02 -10.13 -8.81
CA SER A 38 -1.57 -10.55 -10.14
C SER A 38 -0.99 -11.97 -10.13
N SER A 39 -0.19 -12.31 -9.12
CA SER A 39 0.35 -13.66 -8.92
C SER A 39 -0.77 -14.67 -8.67
N ASN A 40 -1.78 -14.30 -7.87
CA ASN A 40 -2.93 -15.16 -7.61
C ASN A 40 -3.68 -15.44 -8.91
N ILE A 41 -3.99 -14.43 -9.71
CA ILE A 41 -4.68 -14.61 -11.00
C ILE A 41 -3.86 -15.50 -11.94
N ALA A 42 -2.55 -15.29 -12.03
CA ALA A 42 -1.68 -16.12 -12.87
C ALA A 42 -1.72 -17.60 -12.46
N ASN A 43 -1.97 -17.88 -11.19
CA ASN A 43 -2.00 -19.25 -10.63
C ASN A 43 -3.41 -19.75 -10.31
N MET A 44 -4.47 -19.11 -10.80
CA MET A 44 -5.84 -19.50 -10.49
C MET A 44 -6.19 -20.93 -10.97
N ASN A 45 -5.48 -21.44 -11.97
CA ASN A 45 -5.65 -22.82 -12.48
C ASN A 45 -4.50 -23.75 -12.08
N THR A 46 -3.60 -23.31 -11.19
CA THR A 46 -2.49 -24.15 -10.72
C THR A 46 -2.95 -25.05 -9.58
N PRO A 47 -2.95 -26.38 -9.73
CA PRO A 47 -3.39 -27.31 -8.69
C PRO A 47 -2.62 -27.08 -7.38
N GLY A 48 -3.35 -27.05 -6.26
CA GLY A 48 -2.77 -26.88 -4.92
C GLY A 48 -2.20 -25.50 -4.63
N TYR A 49 -2.35 -24.54 -5.54
CA TYR A 49 -1.90 -23.18 -5.27
C TYR A 49 -2.75 -22.52 -4.17
N ARG A 50 -2.06 -21.92 -3.20
CA ARG A 50 -2.70 -21.20 -2.09
C ARG A 50 -2.54 -19.70 -2.32
N ALA A 51 -3.68 -19.02 -2.40
CA ALA A 51 -3.71 -17.58 -2.69
C ALA A 51 -2.92 -16.76 -1.65
N LEU A 52 -2.21 -15.77 -2.14
CA LEU A 52 -1.53 -14.77 -1.31
C LEU A 52 -2.54 -13.76 -0.78
N ARG A 53 -2.45 -13.43 0.49
CA ARG A 53 -3.28 -12.42 1.16
C ARG A 53 -2.41 -11.33 1.71
N THR A 54 -2.74 -10.10 1.36
CA THR A 54 -2.02 -8.91 1.79
C THR A 54 -2.79 -8.23 2.92
N SER A 55 -2.11 -7.86 3.99
CA SER A 55 -2.64 -7.02 5.06
C SER A 55 -1.72 -5.84 5.32
N PHE A 56 -2.30 -4.70 5.65
CA PHE A 56 -1.60 -3.48 6.00
C PHE A 56 -1.75 -3.21 7.48
N THR A 57 -0.64 -2.85 8.12
CA THR A 57 -0.61 -2.40 9.52
C THR A 57 0.16 -1.11 9.62
N LEU A 58 -0.23 -0.25 10.56
CA LEU A 58 0.51 0.96 10.85
C LEU A 58 1.62 0.64 11.84
N SER A 59 2.85 0.98 11.50
CA SER A 59 4.01 0.89 12.40
C SER A 59 4.03 2.01 13.41
N GLN A 60 4.90 1.89 14.43
CA GLN A 60 5.07 2.92 15.47
C GLN A 60 5.66 4.24 14.95
N ASP A 61 6.34 4.19 13.82
CA ASP A 61 6.88 5.34 13.09
C ASP A 61 5.93 5.88 12.01
N ASP A 62 4.64 5.54 12.12
CA ASP A 62 3.59 5.92 11.17
C ASP A 62 3.81 5.40 9.73
N SER A 63 4.77 4.53 9.49
CA SER A 63 4.94 3.87 8.19
C SER A 63 3.91 2.74 8.00
N VAL A 64 3.64 2.39 6.75
CA VAL A 64 2.76 1.27 6.41
C VAL A 64 3.57 0.00 6.26
N ASP A 65 3.36 -0.94 7.19
CA ASP A 65 3.92 -2.29 7.09
C ASP A 65 2.99 -3.20 6.30
N VAL A 66 3.58 -4.05 5.49
CA VAL A 66 2.86 -5.01 4.65
C VAL A 66 3.22 -6.42 5.05
N THR A 67 2.21 -7.21 5.33
CA THR A 67 2.36 -8.64 5.55
C THR A 67 1.66 -9.41 4.45
N THR A 68 2.38 -10.35 3.84
CA THR A 68 1.82 -11.30 2.86
C THR A 68 1.84 -12.69 3.46
N ILE A 69 0.67 -13.31 3.53
CA ILE A 69 0.50 -14.69 4.00
C ILE A 69 -0.18 -15.54 2.91
N ARG A 70 0.05 -16.85 2.96
CA ARG A 70 -0.75 -17.78 2.15
C ARG A 70 -2.10 -18.03 2.83
N SER A 71 -3.16 -17.99 2.03
CA SER A 71 -4.52 -18.24 2.53
C SER A 71 -4.63 -19.63 3.16
N ASP A 72 -5.30 -19.70 4.30
CA ASP A 72 -5.73 -20.96 4.91
C ASP A 72 -7.14 -21.35 4.46
N ASP A 73 -7.76 -20.57 3.55
CA ASP A 73 -9.06 -20.92 2.99
C ASP A 73 -8.99 -22.33 2.38
N PRO A 74 -9.98 -23.18 2.69
CA PRO A 74 -10.01 -24.53 2.12
C PRO A 74 -10.08 -24.40 0.59
N ALA A 75 -9.21 -25.11 -0.09
CA ALA A 75 -9.33 -25.26 -1.54
C ALA A 75 -10.72 -25.84 -1.86
N PRO A 76 -11.36 -25.43 -2.96
CA PRO A 76 -12.60 -26.05 -3.41
C PRO A 76 -12.43 -27.56 -3.48
N LEU A 77 -13.46 -28.29 -3.05
CA LEU A 77 -13.45 -29.74 -2.94
C LEU A 77 -13.01 -30.41 -4.25
N GLU A 78 -12.16 -31.39 -4.09
CA GLU A 78 -11.59 -32.20 -5.16
C GLU A 78 -12.66 -32.78 -6.11
N MET A 79 -12.54 -32.45 -7.38
CA MET A 79 -13.08 -33.31 -8.43
C MET A 79 -11.95 -34.24 -8.90
N GLU A 80 -12.08 -35.56 -8.70
CA GLU A 80 -11.15 -36.60 -9.14
C GLU A 80 -9.72 -36.54 -8.55
N GLY A 81 -9.58 -36.25 -7.23
CA GLY A 81 -8.28 -36.35 -6.54
C GLY A 81 -7.29 -35.25 -6.81
N THR A 82 -7.68 -34.16 -7.48
CA THR A 82 -6.83 -33.01 -7.75
C THR A 82 -7.24 -31.86 -6.85
N VAL A 83 -6.33 -31.36 -6.00
CA VAL A 83 -6.54 -30.16 -5.17
C VAL A 83 -6.56 -28.95 -6.09
N GLN A 84 -7.65 -28.21 -6.11
CA GLN A 84 -7.76 -26.99 -6.90
C GLN A 84 -6.98 -25.83 -6.28
N SER A 85 -6.83 -24.73 -7.03
CA SER A 85 -6.32 -23.47 -6.51
C SER A 85 -7.33 -22.84 -5.55
N SER A 86 -6.87 -22.21 -4.47
CA SER A 86 -7.72 -21.45 -3.54
C SER A 86 -7.95 -19.99 -3.97
N VAL A 87 -7.61 -19.66 -5.21
CA VAL A 87 -7.78 -18.31 -5.76
C VAL A 87 -9.24 -18.05 -6.12
N ASP A 88 -9.78 -16.95 -5.63
CA ASP A 88 -11.06 -16.38 -6.06
C ASP A 88 -10.79 -15.20 -7.03
N PRO A 89 -10.99 -15.38 -8.34
CA PRO A 89 -10.68 -14.34 -9.31
C PRO A 89 -11.45 -13.04 -9.07
N ALA A 90 -12.69 -13.11 -8.60
CA ALA A 90 -13.50 -11.91 -8.34
C ALA A 90 -12.89 -11.07 -7.22
N ARG A 91 -12.41 -11.73 -6.16
CA ARG A 91 -11.69 -11.08 -5.06
C ARG A 91 -10.39 -10.45 -5.54
N GLU A 92 -9.62 -11.16 -6.35
CA GLU A 92 -8.33 -10.65 -6.84
C GLU A 92 -8.53 -9.42 -7.74
N PHE A 93 -9.55 -9.38 -8.59
CA PHE A 93 -9.87 -8.18 -9.36
C PHE A 93 -10.25 -6.99 -8.48
N VAL A 94 -11.00 -7.21 -7.41
CA VAL A 94 -11.31 -6.16 -6.43
C VAL A 94 -10.05 -5.66 -5.74
N ASP A 95 -9.14 -6.55 -5.37
CA ASP A 95 -7.88 -6.19 -4.73
C ASP A 95 -6.95 -5.44 -5.69
N MET A 96 -6.91 -5.78 -6.97
CA MET A 96 -6.21 -5.01 -8.00
C MET A 96 -6.77 -3.59 -8.16
N ILE A 97 -8.10 -3.43 -8.17
CA ILE A 97 -8.75 -2.11 -8.24
C ILE A 97 -8.41 -1.28 -7.00
N ARG A 98 -8.46 -1.88 -5.82
CA ARG A 98 -8.09 -1.23 -4.55
C ARG A 98 -6.63 -0.80 -4.53
N ALA A 99 -5.73 -1.69 -4.94
CA ALA A 99 -4.30 -1.41 -5.00
C ALA A 99 -4.02 -0.23 -5.92
N ARG A 100 -4.57 -0.25 -7.13
CA ARG A 100 -4.44 0.84 -8.10
C ARG A 100 -5.01 2.16 -7.58
N SER A 101 -6.24 2.15 -7.07
CA SER A 101 -6.89 3.37 -6.55
C SER A 101 -6.12 3.94 -5.35
N GLY A 102 -5.63 3.09 -4.45
CA GLY A 102 -4.82 3.51 -3.32
C GLY A 102 -3.48 4.10 -3.76
N PHE A 103 -2.79 3.47 -4.70
CA PHE A 103 -1.55 3.98 -5.28
C PHE A 103 -1.75 5.36 -5.93
N GLU A 104 -2.77 5.52 -6.75
CA GLU A 104 -3.12 6.80 -7.40
C GLU A 104 -3.46 7.89 -6.34
N ALA A 105 -4.18 7.53 -5.28
CA ALA A 105 -4.51 8.46 -4.20
C ALA A 105 -3.26 8.96 -3.46
N VAL A 106 -2.30 8.08 -3.17
CA VAL A 106 -1.02 8.47 -2.54
C VAL A 106 -0.20 9.36 -3.47
N LEU A 107 -0.12 9.06 -4.77
CA LEU A 107 0.56 9.92 -5.75
C LEU A 107 -0.07 11.31 -5.81
N ASN A 108 -1.41 11.40 -5.79
CA ASN A 108 -2.11 12.67 -5.76
C ASN A 108 -1.82 13.46 -4.47
N ALA A 109 -1.72 12.79 -3.32
CA ALA A 109 -1.35 13.42 -2.07
C ALA A 109 0.09 13.99 -2.11
N ILE A 110 1.04 13.27 -2.70
CA ILE A 110 2.42 13.73 -2.90
C ILE A 110 2.42 14.98 -3.78
N SER A 111 1.77 14.93 -4.95
CA SER A 111 1.70 16.05 -5.88
C SER A 111 1.03 17.29 -5.27
N THR A 112 -0.04 17.11 -4.53
CA THR A 112 -0.72 18.20 -3.83
C THR A 112 0.19 18.85 -2.79
N ARG A 113 0.92 18.05 -2.02
CA ARG A 113 1.88 18.54 -1.03
C ARG A 113 3.00 19.35 -1.69
N GLU A 114 3.56 18.88 -2.79
CA GLU A 114 4.60 19.59 -3.53
C GLU A 114 4.10 20.98 -3.99
N LYS A 115 2.92 21.03 -4.60
CA LYS A 115 2.30 22.30 -5.01
C LYS A 115 2.04 23.26 -3.86
N MET A 116 1.66 22.75 -2.69
CA MET A 116 1.49 23.56 -1.50
C MET A 116 2.83 24.15 -1.02
N LEU A 117 3.90 23.36 -1.04
CA LEU A 117 5.23 23.82 -0.67
C LEU A 117 5.75 24.89 -1.65
N ASP A 118 5.58 24.69 -2.95
CA ASP A 118 5.95 25.69 -3.97
C ASP A 118 5.19 27.01 -3.76
N SER A 119 3.88 26.93 -3.48
CA SER A 119 3.08 28.11 -3.20
C SER A 119 3.52 28.86 -1.94
N LEU A 120 3.96 28.13 -0.90
CA LEU A 120 4.52 28.75 0.31
C LEU A 120 5.84 29.44 0.03
N MET A 121 6.72 28.84 -0.76
CA MET A 121 7.99 29.45 -1.15
C MET A 121 7.76 30.72 -1.97
N ASP A 122 6.83 30.72 -2.91
CA ASP A 122 6.46 31.90 -3.70
C ASP A 122 5.95 33.06 -2.84
N VAL A 123 5.27 32.79 -1.74
CA VAL A 123 4.80 33.82 -0.81
C VAL A 123 5.97 34.41 -0.01
N LEU A 124 6.89 33.54 0.43
CA LEU A 124 8.07 33.96 1.21
C LEU A 124 9.07 34.77 0.38
N ASP A 125 9.22 34.46 -0.91
CA ASP A 125 10.16 35.17 -1.81
C ASP A 125 9.64 36.55 -2.24
N ARG A 126 8.37 36.88 -1.94
CA ARG A 126 7.77 38.20 -2.27
C ARG A 126 7.91 39.26 -1.16
N GLU A 127 8.41 38.88 0.00
CA GLU A 127 8.70 39.82 1.11
C GLU A 127 10.16 40.29 1.10
#